data_7a67c64df03d61a926bede60db2e72be
#
_entry.id   7a67c64df03d61a926bede60db2e72be
#
_cell.length_a   1.000
_cell.length_b   1.000
_cell.length_c   1.000
_cell.angle_alpha   90.00
_cell.angle_beta   90.00
_cell.angle_gamma   90.00
#
_symmetry.space_group_name_H-M   'P 1'
#
loop_
_entity.id
_entity.type
_entity.pdbx_description
1 polymer ?
#
loop_
_entity_poly.entity_id
_entity_poly.type
_entity_poly.pdbx_seq_one_letter_code
_entity_poly.pdbx_strand_id
1 'polypeptide(L)'
;MQQPTMDWVAQARALASQAHAGQQDKAGQPYIEHVARVAAAIHDDDMAKAAAWLHDVVEDCPQYAAQVQAFPAPIRDTVSLLSRHTAADADQYYARIRQHPPALKVKLADIADNAHPRRLLQLAPAVADRLRSKYAAALVALGGQRAATATPATATTRLLQLMDAARTLAALANEPEVTAGSGQDAPHPRQAALLAVCEVVRAEVEAQMTPETFVIWSDMYVQP
;
A
#
# COMPACT_ATOMS: atom_id res chain seq x y z
N MET A 1 27.72 30.91 -8.57
CA MET A 1 27.87 29.52 -8.10
C MET A 1 26.55 29.08 -7.58
N GLN A 2 25.81 28.21 -8.29
CA GLN A 2 24.58 27.59 -7.77
C GLN A 2 24.98 26.60 -6.67
N GLN A 3 24.44 26.76 -5.49
CA GLN A 3 24.58 25.74 -4.43
C GLN A 3 23.96 24.44 -4.95
N PRO A 4 24.58 23.29 -4.73
CA PRO A 4 23.97 21.99 -5.09
C PRO A 4 22.62 21.87 -4.38
N THR A 5 21.56 21.70 -5.14
CA THR A 5 20.22 21.41 -4.58
C THR A 5 20.33 20.11 -3.79
N MET A 6 20.06 20.19 -2.49
CA MET A 6 20.10 19.02 -1.60
C MET A 6 19.06 18.01 -2.07
N ASP A 7 19.48 16.79 -2.37
CA ASP A 7 18.58 15.69 -2.68
C ASP A 7 18.01 15.09 -1.37
N TRP A 8 16.88 15.65 -0.96
CA TRP A 8 16.18 15.22 0.27
C TRP A 8 15.63 13.80 0.17
N VAL A 9 15.29 13.33 -1.03
CA VAL A 9 14.80 11.97 -1.24
C VAL A 9 15.94 10.98 -1.02
N ALA A 10 17.13 11.23 -1.57
CA ALA A 10 18.30 10.37 -1.35
C ALA A 10 18.71 10.34 0.13
N GLN A 11 18.68 11.48 0.83
CA GLN A 11 19.02 11.56 2.24
C GLN A 11 17.99 10.82 3.11
N ALA A 12 16.68 11.01 2.83
CA ALA A 12 15.61 10.31 3.53
C ALA A 12 15.70 8.79 3.35
N ARG A 13 15.98 8.34 2.12
CA ARG A 13 16.24 6.93 1.81
C ARG A 13 17.41 6.37 2.60
N ALA A 14 18.53 7.08 2.66
CA ALA A 14 19.71 6.65 3.41
C ALA A 14 19.41 6.51 4.90
N LEU A 15 18.74 7.51 5.50
CA LEU A 15 18.34 7.48 6.91
C LEU A 15 17.35 6.33 7.19
N ALA A 16 16.32 6.15 6.36
CA ALA A 16 15.37 5.06 6.52
C ALA A 16 16.04 3.68 6.42
N SER A 17 16.96 3.51 5.47
CA SER A 17 17.72 2.26 5.30
C SER A 17 18.58 1.94 6.53
N GLN A 18 19.15 2.96 7.15
CA GLN A 18 19.90 2.81 8.39
C GLN A 18 18.98 2.51 9.59
N ALA A 19 17.88 3.23 9.72
CA ALA A 19 16.94 3.11 10.84
C ALA A 19 16.28 1.73 10.88
N HIS A 20 15.83 1.22 9.72
CA HIS A 20 15.15 -0.06 9.59
C HIS A 20 16.10 -1.24 9.29
N ALA A 21 17.42 -1.06 9.44
CA ALA A 21 18.40 -2.13 9.22
C ALA A 21 18.13 -3.33 10.13
N GLY A 22 17.91 -4.51 9.51
CA GLY A 22 17.60 -5.75 10.24
C GLY A 22 16.15 -5.88 10.72
N GLN A 23 15.32 -4.84 10.60
CA GLN A 23 13.89 -4.93 10.93
C GLN A 23 13.15 -5.77 9.87
N GLN A 24 12.21 -6.60 10.32
CA GLN A 24 11.34 -7.41 9.47
C GLN A 24 9.89 -7.04 9.67
N ASP A 25 9.11 -7.19 8.60
CA ASP A 25 7.65 -7.06 8.64
C ASP A 25 6.99 -8.36 9.17
N LYS A 26 5.64 -8.36 9.25
CA LYS A 26 4.88 -9.51 9.76
C LYS A 26 4.97 -10.77 8.88
N ALA A 27 5.45 -10.64 7.66
CA ALA A 27 5.72 -11.75 6.75
C ALA A 27 7.19 -12.20 6.77
N GLY A 28 8.04 -11.60 7.63
CA GLY A 28 9.46 -11.89 7.73
C GLY A 28 10.32 -11.25 6.64
N GLN A 29 9.74 -10.34 5.84
CA GLN A 29 10.46 -9.62 4.80
C GLN A 29 11.17 -8.38 5.38
N PRO A 30 12.30 -7.93 4.78
CA PRO A 30 12.96 -6.70 5.21
C PRO A 30 11.99 -5.51 5.23
N TYR A 31 11.85 -4.84 6.38
CA TYR A 31 10.88 -3.76 6.54
C TYR A 31 11.12 -2.59 5.58
N ILE A 32 12.40 -2.34 5.26
CA ILE A 32 12.78 -1.29 4.31
C ILE A 32 12.16 -1.47 2.91
N GLU A 33 11.80 -2.69 2.51
CA GLU A 33 11.11 -2.93 1.24
C GLU A 33 9.69 -2.37 1.24
N HIS A 34 8.96 -2.48 2.37
CA HIS A 34 7.69 -1.79 2.54
C HIS A 34 7.85 -0.28 2.39
N VAL A 35 8.78 0.32 3.13
CA VAL A 35 9.06 1.74 3.09
C VAL A 35 9.42 2.20 1.67
N ALA A 36 10.22 1.40 0.95
CA ALA A 36 10.60 1.68 -0.44
C ALA A 36 9.39 1.68 -1.39
N ARG A 37 8.45 0.72 -1.24
CA ARG A 37 7.24 0.68 -2.07
C ARG A 37 6.32 1.85 -1.79
N VAL A 38 6.14 2.24 -0.53
CA VAL A 38 5.37 3.43 -0.14
C VAL A 38 5.97 4.70 -0.76
N ALA A 39 7.30 4.87 -0.69
CA ALA A 39 7.97 6.01 -1.31
C ALA A 39 7.93 5.96 -2.85
N ALA A 40 8.00 4.78 -3.46
CA ALA A 40 7.88 4.60 -4.89
C ALA A 40 6.50 5.01 -5.43
N ALA A 41 5.44 4.87 -4.65
CA ALA A 41 4.09 5.29 -5.02
C ALA A 41 3.90 6.82 -5.06
N ILE A 42 4.87 7.61 -4.64
CA ILE A 42 4.82 9.08 -4.69
C ILE A 42 5.66 9.57 -5.87
N HIS A 43 5.01 10.08 -6.93
CA HIS A 43 5.69 10.42 -8.20
C HIS A 43 5.87 11.92 -8.44
N ASP A 44 5.00 12.76 -7.89
CA ASP A 44 4.81 14.16 -8.25
C ASP A 44 5.22 15.16 -7.14
N ASP A 45 5.80 14.67 -6.03
CA ASP A 45 6.12 15.49 -4.86
C ASP A 45 7.33 14.92 -4.11
N ASP A 46 8.52 15.46 -4.36
CA ASP A 46 9.76 15.00 -3.73
C ASP A 46 9.77 15.20 -2.20
N MET A 47 9.06 16.21 -1.68
CA MET A 47 8.96 16.41 -0.22
C MET A 47 8.07 15.34 0.42
N ALA A 48 6.93 15.04 -0.21
CA ALA A 48 6.09 13.92 0.23
C ALA A 48 6.78 12.57 0.05
N LYS A 49 7.56 12.38 -1.01
CA LYS A 49 8.37 11.17 -1.24
C LYS A 49 9.45 10.99 -0.18
N ALA A 50 10.15 12.06 0.19
CA ALA A 50 11.11 12.04 1.29
C ALA A 50 10.41 11.73 2.63
N ALA A 51 9.23 12.33 2.89
CA ALA A 51 8.43 12.01 4.07
C ALA A 51 7.95 10.54 4.05
N ALA A 52 7.63 9.98 2.87
CA ALA A 52 7.28 8.58 2.73
C ALA A 52 8.43 7.62 3.09
N TRP A 53 9.68 7.95 2.76
CA TRP A 53 10.84 7.20 3.25
C TRP A 53 10.97 7.23 4.78
N LEU A 54 10.51 8.31 5.43
CA LEU A 54 10.70 8.54 6.88
C LEU A 54 9.44 8.26 7.72
N HIS A 55 8.31 7.84 7.11
CA HIS A 55 7.00 7.85 7.75
C HIS A 55 6.90 7.05 9.05
N ASP A 56 7.65 5.95 9.15
CA ASP A 56 7.67 5.08 10.33
C ASP A 56 8.95 5.23 11.18
N VAL A 57 9.96 6.02 10.73
CA VAL A 57 11.24 6.14 11.43
C VAL A 57 11.06 6.67 12.85
N VAL A 58 10.21 7.68 13.05
CA VAL A 58 10.02 8.28 14.38
C VAL A 58 9.25 7.34 15.31
N GLU A 59 8.31 6.56 14.77
CA GLU A 59 7.47 5.65 15.54
C GLU A 59 8.22 4.36 15.90
N ASP A 60 8.90 3.75 14.94
CA ASP A 60 9.55 2.46 15.10
C ASP A 60 11.02 2.56 15.58
N CYS A 61 11.68 3.65 15.26
CA CYS A 61 13.12 3.86 15.50
C CYS A 61 13.40 5.22 16.17
N PRO A 62 12.90 5.45 17.40
CA PRO A 62 12.94 6.77 18.07
C PRO A 62 14.35 7.32 18.27
N GLN A 63 15.40 6.49 18.27
CA GLN A 63 16.79 6.91 18.32
C GLN A 63 17.23 7.75 17.11
N TYR A 64 16.48 7.71 16.01
CA TYR A 64 16.72 8.52 14.80
C TYR A 64 15.84 9.78 14.72
N ALA A 65 14.99 10.04 15.71
CA ALA A 65 14.06 11.18 15.69
C ALA A 65 14.78 12.53 15.52
N ALA A 66 15.96 12.70 16.12
CA ALA A 66 16.75 13.93 16.00
C ALA A 66 17.22 14.16 14.55
N GLN A 67 17.60 13.10 13.82
CA GLN A 67 17.98 13.22 12.41
C GLN A 67 16.78 13.57 11.54
N VAL A 68 15.58 13.06 11.83
CA VAL A 68 14.35 13.45 11.13
C VAL A 68 14.03 14.93 11.36
N GLN A 69 14.28 15.48 12.55
CA GLN A 69 14.09 16.89 12.84
C GLN A 69 15.05 17.81 12.07
N ALA A 70 16.15 17.30 11.54
CA ALA A 70 17.08 18.05 10.71
C ALA A 70 16.58 18.27 9.25
N PHE A 71 15.54 17.58 8.83
CA PHE A 71 14.94 17.77 7.51
C PHE A 71 14.11 19.07 7.44
N PRO A 72 13.88 19.59 6.21
CA PRO A 72 13.01 20.76 6.02
C PRO A 72 11.62 20.59 6.62
N ALA A 73 11.00 21.69 7.05
CA ALA A 73 9.68 21.68 7.66
C ALA A 73 8.62 20.88 6.89
N PRO A 74 8.48 20.98 5.56
CA PRO A 74 7.49 20.17 4.82
C PRO A 74 7.63 18.68 5.03
N ILE A 75 8.87 18.16 5.18
CA ILE A 75 9.14 16.73 5.38
C ILE A 75 8.86 16.36 6.84
N ARG A 76 9.51 17.05 7.81
CA ARG A 76 9.37 16.69 9.23
C ARG A 76 7.95 16.86 9.76
N ASP A 77 7.23 17.89 9.30
CA ASP A 77 5.84 18.14 9.72
C ASP A 77 4.91 17.04 9.16
N THR A 78 5.13 16.62 7.91
CA THR A 78 4.44 15.47 7.32
C THR A 78 4.71 14.20 8.12
N VAL A 79 5.96 13.88 8.44
CA VAL A 79 6.33 12.69 9.24
C VAL A 79 5.71 12.76 10.65
N SER A 80 5.71 13.94 11.27
CA SER A 80 5.08 14.15 12.58
C SER A 80 3.58 13.85 12.56
N LEU A 81 2.87 14.26 11.50
CA LEU A 81 1.43 13.98 11.33
C LEU A 81 1.16 12.47 11.11
N LEU A 82 2.09 11.76 10.50
CA LEU A 82 1.98 10.31 10.24
C LEU A 82 2.26 9.47 11.49
N SER A 83 2.96 10.00 12.47
CA SER A 83 3.21 9.31 13.74
C SER A 83 1.97 9.38 14.65
N ARG A 84 1.49 8.20 15.10
CA ARG A 84 0.34 8.08 16.00
C ARG A 84 0.59 8.69 17.38
N HIS A 85 1.84 8.71 17.83
CA HIS A 85 2.21 9.25 19.12
C HIS A 85 1.97 10.77 19.26
N THR A 86 1.73 11.47 18.15
CA THR A 86 1.49 12.92 18.12
C THR A 86 0.00 13.29 18.21
N ALA A 87 -0.91 12.32 18.26
CA ALA A 87 -2.35 12.53 18.34
C ALA A 87 -2.91 11.95 19.65
N ALA A 88 -3.95 12.59 20.18
CA ALA A 88 -4.59 12.15 21.42
C ALA A 88 -5.37 10.83 21.23
N ASP A 89 -5.98 10.65 20.05
CA ASP A 89 -6.77 9.50 19.69
C ASP A 89 -6.76 9.25 18.17
N ALA A 90 -7.43 8.19 17.73
CA ALA A 90 -7.50 7.81 16.32
C ALA A 90 -8.28 8.83 15.47
N ASP A 91 -9.33 9.44 16.01
CA ASP A 91 -10.17 10.39 15.27
C ASP A 91 -9.39 11.66 14.98
N GLN A 92 -8.67 12.19 15.98
CA GLN A 92 -7.76 13.32 15.81
C GLN A 92 -6.63 13.00 14.85
N TYR A 93 -6.04 11.79 14.93
CA TYR A 93 -4.99 11.35 14.03
C TYR A 93 -5.44 11.43 12.56
N TYR A 94 -6.56 10.80 12.23
CA TYR A 94 -7.05 10.80 10.85
C TYR A 94 -7.57 12.18 10.41
N ALA A 95 -8.17 12.96 11.31
CA ALA A 95 -8.62 14.31 10.99
C ALA A 95 -7.46 15.24 10.60
N ARG A 96 -6.33 15.17 11.29
CA ARG A 96 -5.11 15.94 10.97
C ARG A 96 -4.51 15.54 9.64
N ILE A 97 -4.44 14.22 9.35
CA ILE A 97 -3.92 13.71 8.09
C ILE A 97 -4.80 14.17 6.92
N ARG A 98 -6.14 14.12 7.04
CA ARG A 98 -7.05 14.59 5.97
C ARG A 98 -6.85 16.05 5.60
N GLN A 99 -6.46 16.89 6.55
CA GLN A 99 -6.25 18.32 6.34
C GLN A 99 -4.87 18.65 5.76
N HIS A 100 -3.98 17.66 5.62
CA HIS A 100 -2.62 17.86 5.15
C HIS A 100 -2.34 16.98 3.91
N PRO A 101 -2.45 17.53 2.68
CA PRO A 101 -2.39 16.73 1.46
C PRO A 101 -1.16 15.83 1.32
N PRO A 102 0.09 16.25 1.66
CA PRO A 102 1.25 15.37 1.63
C PRO A 102 1.12 14.19 2.60
N ALA A 103 0.64 14.41 3.83
CA ALA A 103 0.45 13.34 4.81
C ALA A 103 -0.66 12.36 4.37
N LEU A 104 -1.74 12.89 3.78
CA LEU A 104 -2.81 12.06 3.23
C LEU A 104 -2.29 11.17 2.10
N LYS A 105 -1.52 11.74 1.15
CA LYS A 105 -0.90 11.00 0.05
C LYS A 105 -0.02 9.86 0.56
N VAL A 106 0.88 10.13 1.49
CA VAL A 106 1.76 9.09 2.08
C VAL A 106 0.94 8.05 2.84
N LYS A 107 -0.07 8.45 3.62
CA LYS A 107 -0.89 7.50 4.39
C LYS A 107 -1.73 6.59 3.51
N LEU A 108 -2.25 7.08 2.40
CA LEU A 108 -2.95 6.25 1.42
C LEU A 108 -2.01 5.24 0.76
N ALA A 109 -0.79 5.63 0.39
CA ALA A 109 0.22 4.73 -0.15
C ALA A 109 0.65 3.66 0.87
N ASP A 110 0.86 4.03 2.14
CA ASP A 110 1.14 3.10 3.24
C ASP A 110 0.01 2.07 3.42
N ILE A 111 -1.25 2.52 3.45
CA ILE A 111 -2.41 1.63 3.57
C ILE A 111 -2.49 0.70 2.37
N ALA A 112 -2.28 1.21 1.14
CA ALA A 112 -2.34 0.41 -0.08
C ALA A 112 -1.28 -0.69 -0.08
N ASP A 113 -0.02 -0.41 0.30
CA ASP A 113 1.01 -1.44 0.41
C ASP A 113 0.70 -2.45 1.51
N ASN A 114 0.27 -1.98 2.70
CA ASN A 114 -0.05 -2.86 3.82
C ASN A 114 -1.29 -3.72 3.60
N ALA A 115 -2.28 -3.24 2.84
CA ALA A 115 -3.49 -3.97 2.47
C ALA A 115 -3.32 -4.79 1.19
N HIS A 116 -2.14 -4.75 0.56
CA HIS A 116 -1.89 -5.41 -0.71
C HIS A 116 -2.19 -6.92 -0.61
N PRO A 117 -2.97 -7.50 -1.55
CA PRO A 117 -3.35 -8.91 -1.50
C PRO A 117 -2.16 -9.87 -1.37
N ARG A 118 -1.08 -9.65 -2.15
CA ARG A 118 0.13 -10.50 -2.08
C ARG A 118 0.79 -10.49 -0.71
N ARG A 119 0.76 -9.35 0.02
CA ARG A 119 1.29 -9.29 1.39
C ARG A 119 0.39 -10.00 2.38
N LEU A 120 -0.93 -9.78 2.28
CA LEU A 120 -1.90 -10.42 3.16
C LEU A 120 -1.93 -11.94 3.00
N LEU A 121 -1.66 -12.46 1.78
CA LEU A 121 -1.56 -13.90 1.51
C LEU A 121 -0.39 -14.59 2.22
N GLN A 122 0.65 -13.84 2.60
CA GLN A 122 1.80 -14.38 3.34
C GLN A 122 1.55 -14.49 4.84
N LEU A 123 0.42 -13.98 5.33
CA LEU A 123 0.08 -13.94 6.74
C LEU A 123 -0.93 -15.05 7.10
N ALA A 124 -0.94 -15.44 8.38
CA ALA A 124 -2.01 -16.29 8.89
C ALA A 124 -3.39 -15.65 8.63
N PRO A 125 -4.42 -16.43 8.23
CA PRO A 125 -5.73 -15.90 7.83
C PRO A 125 -6.35 -14.93 8.84
N ALA A 126 -6.33 -15.24 10.12
CA ALA A 126 -6.86 -14.36 11.17
C ALA A 126 -6.12 -13.01 11.28
N VAL A 127 -4.81 -13.00 10.99
CA VAL A 127 -4.02 -11.75 10.95
C VAL A 127 -4.38 -10.93 9.73
N ALA A 128 -4.49 -11.59 8.56
CA ALA A 128 -4.89 -10.94 7.32
C ALA A 128 -6.28 -10.30 7.43
N ASP A 129 -7.27 -11.00 8.00
CA ASP A 129 -8.65 -10.49 8.18
C ASP A 129 -8.69 -9.28 9.12
N ARG A 130 -7.94 -9.34 10.22
CA ARG A 130 -7.82 -8.19 11.14
C ARG A 130 -7.19 -6.98 10.44
N LEU A 131 -6.17 -7.18 9.61
CA LEU A 131 -5.53 -6.09 8.87
C LEU A 131 -6.44 -5.52 7.80
N ARG A 132 -7.19 -6.34 7.06
CA ARG A 132 -8.22 -5.88 6.11
C ARG A 132 -9.22 -4.97 6.80
N SER A 133 -9.79 -5.42 7.92
CA SER A 133 -10.76 -4.64 8.69
C SER A 133 -10.16 -3.32 9.21
N LYS A 134 -8.92 -3.36 9.71
CA LYS A 134 -8.18 -2.18 10.18
C LYS A 134 -8.01 -1.15 9.06
N TYR A 135 -7.54 -1.58 7.89
CA TYR A 135 -7.25 -0.66 6.79
C TYR A 135 -8.52 -0.16 6.10
N ALA A 136 -9.57 -0.98 6.01
CA ALA A 136 -10.88 -0.52 5.56
C ALA A 136 -11.44 0.58 6.47
N ALA A 137 -11.36 0.43 7.78
CA ALA A 137 -11.75 1.47 8.73
C ALA A 137 -10.89 2.75 8.60
N ALA A 138 -9.58 2.59 8.40
CA ALA A 138 -8.67 3.71 8.18
C ALA A 138 -9.01 4.51 6.91
N LEU A 139 -9.32 3.83 5.80
CA LEU A 139 -9.73 4.49 4.56
C LEU A 139 -11.03 5.30 4.76
N VAL A 140 -12.02 4.75 5.46
CA VAL A 140 -13.24 5.49 5.81
C VAL A 140 -12.92 6.72 6.66
N ALA A 141 -12.07 6.59 7.67
CA ALA A 141 -11.65 7.70 8.52
C ALA A 141 -10.86 8.77 7.76
N LEU A 142 -10.17 8.42 6.68
CA LEU A 142 -9.46 9.35 5.79
C LEU A 142 -10.37 10.02 4.74
N GLY A 143 -11.67 9.80 4.76
CA GLY A 143 -12.63 10.44 3.86
C GLY A 143 -13.00 9.59 2.65
N GLY A 144 -12.56 8.33 2.57
CA GLY A 144 -13.06 7.36 1.61
C GLY A 144 -14.56 7.15 1.85
N GLN A 145 -15.36 7.32 0.80
CA GLN A 145 -16.79 7.04 0.92
C GLN A 145 -16.98 5.55 1.12
N ARG A 146 -17.73 5.15 2.15
CA ARG A 146 -18.38 3.85 2.14
C ARG A 146 -19.29 3.82 0.91
N ALA A 147 -19.09 2.84 0.04
CA ALA A 147 -20.06 2.57 -1.01
C ALA A 147 -21.45 2.43 -0.35
N ALA A 148 -22.33 3.39 -0.66
CA ALA A 148 -23.53 3.68 0.13
C ALA A 148 -24.67 2.66 -0.03
N THR A 149 -24.47 1.50 -0.68
CA THR A 149 -25.58 0.60 -1.07
C THR A 149 -25.36 -0.90 -0.85
N ALA A 150 -24.22 -1.34 -0.33
CA ALA A 150 -24.09 -2.73 0.11
C ALA A 150 -23.91 -2.76 1.63
N THR A 151 -24.68 -3.61 2.32
CA THR A 151 -24.42 -3.91 3.72
C THR A 151 -22.93 -4.30 3.85
N PRO A 152 -22.15 -3.72 4.80
CA PRO A 152 -20.70 -3.92 4.88
C PRO A 152 -20.26 -5.39 4.84
N ALA A 153 -21.07 -6.28 5.41
CA ALA A 153 -20.87 -7.73 5.35
C ALA A 153 -20.95 -8.30 3.93
N THR A 154 -21.86 -7.78 3.07
CA THR A 154 -22.11 -8.37 1.74
C THR A 154 -21.03 -7.97 0.72
N ALA A 155 -20.59 -6.71 0.75
CA ALA A 155 -19.52 -6.24 -0.15
C ALA A 155 -18.17 -6.86 0.22
N THR A 156 -17.85 -6.93 1.51
CA THR A 156 -16.64 -7.58 2.01
C THR A 156 -16.67 -9.09 1.73
N THR A 157 -17.81 -9.75 1.92
CA THR A 157 -17.99 -11.18 1.62
C THR A 157 -17.82 -11.44 0.11
N ARG A 158 -18.36 -10.59 -0.76
CA ARG A 158 -18.27 -10.73 -2.21
C ARG A 158 -16.84 -10.50 -2.71
N LEU A 159 -16.13 -9.50 -2.17
CA LEU A 159 -14.72 -9.27 -2.45
C LEU A 159 -13.85 -10.45 -1.99
N LEU A 160 -14.11 -11.01 -0.82
CA LEU A 160 -13.43 -12.19 -0.30
C LEU A 160 -13.70 -13.43 -1.15
N GLN A 161 -14.92 -13.62 -1.65
CA GLN A 161 -15.27 -14.71 -2.56
C GLN A 161 -14.58 -14.57 -3.91
N LEU A 162 -14.49 -13.36 -4.46
CA LEU A 162 -13.77 -13.08 -5.70
C LEU A 162 -12.26 -13.30 -5.54
N MET A 163 -11.69 -12.88 -4.41
CA MET A 163 -10.29 -13.12 -4.09
C MET A 163 -9.98 -14.61 -3.89
N ASP A 164 -10.89 -15.38 -3.31
CA ASP A 164 -10.74 -16.82 -3.10
C ASP A 164 -10.87 -17.59 -4.43
N ALA A 165 -11.79 -17.17 -5.29
CA ALA A 165 -11.90 -17.69 -6.67
C ALA A 165 -10.65 -17.39 -7.51
N ALA A 166 -10.11 -16.16 -7.42
CA ALA A 166 -8.86 -15.78 -8.08
C ALA A 166 -7.66 -16.59 -7.56
N ARG A 167 -7.63 -16.86 -6.24
CA ARG A 167 -6.61 -17.70 -5.61
C ARG A 167 -6.65 -19.14 -6.11
N THR A 168 -7.84 -19.72 -6.18
CA THR A 168 -8.06 -21.09 -6.67
C THR A 168 -7.63 -21.23 -8.13
N LEU A 169 -7.95 -20.24 -8.95
CA LEU A 169 -7.55 -20.21 -10.37
C LEU A 169 -6.04 -20.00 -10.55
N ALA A 170 -5.40 -19.17 -9.70
CA ALA A 170 -3.96 -19.00 -9.71
C ALA A 170 -3.23 -20.30 -9.30
N ALA A 171 -3.76 -21.05 -8.34
CA ALA A 171 -3.24 -22.37 -7.96
C ALA A 171 -3.35 -23.38 -9.12
N LEU A 172 -4.51 -23.41 -9.80
CA LEU A 172 -4.73 -24.27 -10.98
C LEU A 172 -3.86 -23.89 -12.19
N ALA A 173 -3.50 -22.60 -12.33
CA ALA A 173 -2.61 -22.12 -13.39
C ALA A 173 -1.13 -22.51 -13.15
N ASN A 174 -0.76 -22.78 -11.90
CA ASN A 174 0.61 -23.16 -11.51
C ASN A 174 0.81 -24.67 -11.36
N GLU A 175 -0.21 -25.51 -11.63
CA GLU A 175 -0.01 -26.94 -11.69
C GLU A 175 0.85 -27.30 -12.91
N PRO A 176 1.92 -28.14 -12.75
CA PRO A 176 2.78 -28.49 -13.84
C PRO A 176 1.98 -29.22 -14.92
N GLU A 177 2.05 -28.71 -16.16
CA GLU A 177 1.43 -29.36 -17.32
C GLU A 177 2.02 -30.74 -17.53
N VAL A 178 1.16 -31.73 -17.55
CA VAL A 178 1.48 -33.03 -18.21
C VAL A 178 1.56 -32.71 -19.71
N THR A 179 2.77 -32.67 -20.23
CA THR A 179 3.09 -32.36 -21.61
C THR A 179 2.37 -33.27 -22.58
N ALA A 180 1.42 -32.75 -23.33
CA ALA A 180 1.01 -33.27 -24.62
C ALA A 180 1.31 -32.21 -25.67
N GLY A 181 2.25 -32.54 -26.56
CA GLY A 181 2.77 -31.60 -27.55
C GLY A 181 1.75 -31.16 -28.59
N SER A 182 1.98 -29.98 -29.07
CA SER A 182 1.84 -29.43 -30.42
C SER A 182 1.44 -27.97 -30.39
N GLY A 183 2.18 -27.17 -31.12
CA GLY A 183 2.14 -25.74 -31.20
C GLY A 183 0.81 -25.13 -31.57
N GLN A 184 0.57 -23.98 -31.01
CA GLN A 184 -0.07 -22.82 -31.64
C GLN A 184 -0.23 -21.71 -30.61
N ASP A 185 -0.10 -20.44 -31.04
CA ASP A 185 -0.07 -19.18 -30.28
C ASP A 185 -1.39 -18.78 -29.58
N ALA A 186 -2.27 -19.69 -29.19
CA ALA A 186 -3.46 -19.38 -28.43
C ALA A 186 -3.22 -19.69 -26.93
N PRO A 187 -3.57 -18.78 -26.01
CA PRO A 187 -3.44 -19.03 -24.59
C PRO A 187 -4.26 -20.28 -24.22
N HIS A 188 -3.66 -21.15 -23.40
CA HIS A 188 -4.33 -22.34 -22.89
C HIS A 188 -5.70 -21.97 -22.28
N PRO A 189 -6.78 -22.76 -22.46
CA PRO A 189 -8.12 -22.45 -21.95
C PRO A 189 -8.17 -22.05 -20.48
N ARG A 190 -7.29 -22.61 -19.64
CA ARG A 190 -7.13 -22.25 -18.22
C ARG A 190 -6.57 -20.85 -18.05
N GLN A 191 -5.59 -20.45 -18.86
CA GLN A 191 -4.98 -19.11 -18.85
C GLN A 191 -5.97 -18.05 -19.33
N ALA A 192 -6.78 -18.36 -20.35
CA ALA A 192 -7.85 -17.50 -20.83
C ALA A 192 -8.95 -17.32 -19.75
N ALA A 193 -9.33 -18.38 -19.03
CA ALA A 193 -10.28 -18.31 -17.93
C ALA A 193 -9.74 -17.48 -16.75
N LEU A 194 -8.44 -17.62 -16.42
CA LEU A 194 -7.78 -16.81 -15.37
C LEU A 194 -7.78 -15.34 -15.73
N LEU A 195 -7.43 -15.00 -16.97
CA LEU A 195 -7.45 -13.61 -17.45
C LEU A 195 -8.87 -13.03 -17.41
N ALA A 196 -9.89 -13.79 -17.80
CA ALA A 196 -11.29 -13.35 -17.74
C ALA A 196 -11.75 -13.06 -16.30
N VAL A 197 -11.35 -13.88 -15.32
CA VAL A 197 -11.67 -13.64 -13.91
C VAL A 197 -10.90 -12.44 -13.37
N CYS A 198 -9.64 -12.27 -13.73
CA CYS A 198 -8.87 -11.07 -13.36
C CYS A 198 -9.52 -9.79 -13.89
N GLU A 199 -10.05 -9.81 -15.13
CA GLU A 199 -10.78 -8.67 -15.72
C GLU A 199 -12.09 -8.37 -14.96
N VAL A 200 -12.85 -9.40 -14.59
CA VAL A 200 -14.08 -9.20 -13.79
C VAL A 200 -13.76 -8.65 -12.40
N VAL A 201 -12.73 -9.16 -11.73
CA VAL A 201 -12.27 -8.65 -10.43
C VAL A 201 -11.80 -7.21 -10.56
N ARG A 202 -11.05 -6.89 -11.61
CA ARG A 202 -10.59 -5.54 -11.90
C ARG A 202 -11.76 -4.58 -12.09
N ALA A 203 -12.72 -4.92 -12.94
CA ALA A 203 -13.89 -4.09 -13.23
C ALA A 203 -14.75 -3.84 -11.96
N GLU A 204 -14.92 -4.85 -11.09
CA GLU A 204 -15.67 -4.70 -9.84
C GLU A 204 -14.92 -3.81 -8.83
N VAL A 205 -13.59 -3.94 -8.75
CA VAL A 205 -12.73 -3.09 -7.90
C VAL A 205 -12.76 -1.64 -8.42
N GLU A 206 -12.62 -1.44 -9.73
CA GLU A 206 -12.70 -0.12 -10.38
C GLU A 206 -14.05 0.57 -10.13
N ALA A 207 -15.16 -0.17 -10.20
CA ALA A 207 -16.51 0.36 -9.97
C ALA A 207 -16.75 0.82 -8.51
N GLN A 208 -15.93 0.37 -7.56
CA GLN A 208 -16.06 0.70 -6.14
C GLN A 208 -15.01 1.71 -5.65
N MET A 209 -14.06 2.10 -6.49
CA MET A 209 -13.01 3.07 -6.16
C MET A 209 -13.45 4.51 -6.47
N THR A 210 -13.00 5.47 -5.64
CA THR A 210 -13.05 6.87 -6.04
C THR A 210 -12.02 7.14 -7.14
N PRO A 211 -12.20 8.18 -7.99
CA PRO A 211 -11.23 8.53 -9.03
C PRO A 211 -9.79 8.68 -8.50
N GLU A 212 -9.61 9.27 -7.31
CA GLU A 212 -8.29 9.46 -6.69
C GLU A 212 -7.67 8.13 -6.25
N THR A 213 -8.47 7.24 -5.70
CA THR A 213 -8.01 5.91 -5.25
C THR A 213 -7.72 5.01 -6.45
N PHE A 214 -8.46 5.19 -7.56
CA PHE A 214 -8.26 4.48 -8.81
C PHE A 214 -6.93 4.86 -9.47
N VAL A 215 -6.57 6.15 -9.51
CA VAL A 215 -5.27 6.60 -10.04
C VAL A 215 -4.11 5.98 -9.29
N ILE A 216 -4.15 6.02 -7.96
CA ILE A 216 -3.11 5.41 -7.11
C ILE A 216 -3.02 3.90 -7.37
N TRP A 217 -4.15 3.23 -7.52
CA TRP A 217 -4.20 1.79 -7.77
C TRP A 217 -3.69 1.43 -9.17
N SER A 218 -4.10 2.16 -10.21
CA SER A 218 -3.68 1.91 -11.60
C SER A 218 -2.18 2.08 -11.78
N ASP A 219 -1.58 3.10 -11.17
CA ASP A 219 -0.14 3.35 -11.25
C ASP A 219 0.68 2.28 -10.50
N MET A 220 0.10 1.65 -9.48
CA MET A 220 0.77 0.62 -8.69
C MET A 220 0.65 -0.79 -9.30
N TYR A 221 -0.36 -1.07 -10.14
CA TYR A 221 -0.72 -2.44 -10.54
C TYR A 221 -0.84 -2.68 -12.05
N VAL A 222 -0.88 -1.64 -12.86
CA VAL A 222 -1.13 -1.74 -14.32
C VAL A 222 0.12 -1.49 -15.16
N GLN A 223 1.27 -1.21 -14.56
CA GLN A 223 2.54 -1.16 -15.31
C GLN A 223 3.07 -2.57 -15.59
N PRO A 224 3.47 -2.87 -16.85
CA PRO A 224 3.95 -4.16 -17.31
C PRO A 224 5.26 -4.60 -16.65
#